data_12cead9c2f44b970d5046c06ab6bc166
#
_entry.id   12cead9c2f44b970d5046c06ab6bc166
#
_cell.length_a   1.000
_cell.length_b   1.000
_cell.length_c   1.000
_cell.angle_alpha   90.00
_cell.angle_beta   90.00
_cell.angle_gamma   90.00
#
_symmetry.space_group_name_H-M   'P 1'
#
loop_
_entity.id
_entity.type
_entity.pdbx_description
1 polymer ?
#
loop_
_entity_poly.entity_id
_entity_poly.type
_entity_poly.pdbx_seq_one_letter_code
_entity_poly.pdbx_strand_id
1 'polypeptide(L)'
;MRVQSALLPLLFAPLPALAAAFDGAELSLLWGIPFAMVLLSIAIGPLLMPRMWHHYFGTITAFWTLLFLVPLVAIYGFNAGVETVVHALVEEYIPFILLLLALYTISGGILVWGNLHGSPRLNTTILAIGTVLASFMGTTGAAMLLIRPLLKANDNRKHRVHVVVFFIFLVANIGGGLTPLGDPPLFLGFLKGVDFMWTVQHMLPPVFISSVILLTAFYFLDRYFFSKEDEILPVDPTADSKLQIFGKWNFLLLGG
;
A
#
# COMPACT_ATOMS: atom_id res chain seq x y z
N MET A 1 -49.69 -0.48 -3.81
CA MET A 1 -48.31 -0.92 -3.49
C MET A 1 -47.53 -1.17 -4.78
N ARG A 2 -46.97 -0.15 -5.41
CA ARG A 2 -46.05 -0.24 -6.58
C ARG A 2 -45.26 1.07 -6.70
N VAL A 3 -44.39 1.34 -5.75
CA VAL A 3 -43.50 2.54 -5.80
C VAL A 3 -41.99 2.17 -5.61
N GLN A 4 -41.67 0.90 -5.36
CA GLN A 4 -40.30 0.49 -5.03
C GLN A 4 -39.43 0.04 -6.21
N SER A 5 -39.96 -0.01 -7.46
CA SER A 5 -39.14 -0.50 -8.60
C SER A 5 -38.60 0.60 -9.52
N ALA A 6 -38.80 1.88 -9.19
CA ALA A 6 -38.36 3.00 -10.05
C ALA A 6 -37.04 3.65 -9.64
N LEU A 7 -36.47 3.31 -8.47
CA LEU A 7 -35.23 3.94 -7.98
C LEU A 7 -33.93 3.20 -8.35
N LEU A 8 -34.02 1.91 -8.72
CA LEU A 8 -32.81 1.13 -9.10
C LEU A 8 -32.14 1.56 -10.43
N PRO A 9 -32.86 1.94 -11.50
CA PRO A 9 -32.22 2.34 -12.75
C PRO A 9 -31.57 3.71 -12.71
N LEU A 10 -31.86 4.56 -11.72
CA LEU A 10 -31.21 5.88 -11.58
C LEU A 10 -29.77 5.78 -10.98
N LEU A 11 -29.45 4.68 -10.28
CA LEU A 11 -28.11 4.43 -9.71
C LEU A 11 -27.10 3.91 -10.75
N PHE A 12 -27.56 3.44 -11.90
CA PHE A 12 -26.73 2.91 -13.00
C PHE A 12 -26.86 3.70 -14.29
N ALA A 13 -27.50 4.89 -14.28
CA ALA A 13 -27.41 5.77 -15.41
C ALA A 13 -25.92 6.17 -15.58
N PRO A 14 -25.31 5.97 -16.78
CA PRO A 14 -23.98 6.51 -17.01
C PRO A 14 -24.08 8.01 -16.80
N LEU A 15 -23.42 8.50 -15.74
CA LEU A 15 -23.15 9.93 -15.60
C LEU A 15 -22.49 10.35 -16.92
N PRO A 16 -23.01 11.38 -17.62
CA PRO A 16 -22.27 11.90 -18.78
C PRO A 16 -20.87 12.17 -18.31
N ALA A 17 -19.88 11.60 -19.01
CA ALA A 17 -18.47 11.89 -18.74
C ALA A 17 -18.37 13.43 -18.76
N LEU A 18 -18.25 14.03 -17.58
CA LEU A 18 -17.95 15.44 -17.45
C LEU A 18 -16.53 15.58 -17.98
N ALA A 19 -16.41 15.93 -19.26
CA ALA A 19 -15.12 16.24 -19.85
C ALA A 19 -14.54 17.37 -18.99
N ALA A 20 -13.31 17.19 -18.53
CA ALA A 20 -12.62 18.23 -17.76
C ALA A 20 -12.74 19.55 -18.49
N ALA A 21 -13.22 20.61 -17.81
CA ALA A 21 -13.50 21.90 -18.41
C ALA A 21 -12.26 22.59 -19.00
N PHE A 22 -11.07 22.00 -18.75
CA PHE A 22 -9.80 22.47 -19.33
C PHE A 22 -8.82 21.30 -19.48
N ASP A 23 -7.92 21.40 -20.49
CA ASP A 23 -6.85 20.45 -20.68
C ASP A 23 -5.70 20.75 -19.69
N GLY A 24 -5.42 19.80 -18.80
CA GLY A 24 -4.30 19.91 -17.85
C GLY A 24 -2.94 20.04 -18.55
N ALA A 25 -2.81 19.62 -19.80
CA ALA A 25 -1.59 19.77 -20.60
C ALA A 25 -1.26 21.25 -20.92
N GLU A 26 -2.24 22.14 -20.87
CA GLU A 26 -2.03 23.58 -21.08
C GLU A 26 -1.53 24.31 -19.82
N LEU A 27 -1.53 23.63 -18.68
CA LEU A 27 -1.07 24.22 -17.43
C LEU A 27 0.46 24.32 -17.39
N SER A 28 0.95 25.47 -16.94
CA SER A 28 2.39 25.66 -16.73
C SER A 28 2.89 24.79 -15.57
N LEU A 29 4.19 24.50 -15.52
CA LEU A 29 4.83 23.75 -14.43
C LEU A 29 4.60 24.37 -13.03
N LEU A 30 4.29 25.66 -12.95
CA LEU A 30 3.98 26.33 -11.69
C LEU A 30 2.76 25.75 -10.98
N TRP A 31 1.79 25.22 -11.74
CA TRP A 31 0.62 24.55 -11.16
C TRP A 31 0.95 23.22 -10.47
N GLY A 32 2.13 22.67 -10.74
CA GLY A 32 2.66 21.50 -10.03
C GLY A 32 3.24 21.80 -8.64
N ILE A 33 3.50 23.09 -8.31
CA ILE A 33 4.11 23.47 -7.03
C ILE A 33 3.29 23.02 -5.82
N PRO A 34 1.96 23.26 -5.73
CA PRO A 34 1.17 22.78 -4.59
C PRO A 34 1.26 21.28 -4.38
N PHE A 35 1.24 20.48 -5.46
CA PHE A 35 1.41 19.04 -5.40
C PHE A 35 2.80 18.64 -4.86
N ALA A 36 3.87 19.23 -5.42
CA ALA A 36 5.22 18.98 -4.94
C ALA A 36 5.39 19.34 -3.45
N MET A 37 4.76 20.42 -3.02
CA MET A 37 4.81 20.88 -1.63
C MET A 37 4.01 19.99 -0.68
N VAL A 38 2.88 19.39 -1.12
CA VAL A 38 2.19 18.35 -0.33
C VAL A 38 3.13 17.16 -0.12
N LEU A 39 3.77 16.66 -1.19
CA LEU A 39 4.70 15.53 -1.09
C LEU A 39 5.89 15.85 -0.17
N LEU A 40 6.48 17.03 -0.29
CA LEU A 40 7.56 17.48 0.59
C LEU A 40 7.09 17.60 2.05
N SER A 41 5.88 18.12 2.26
CA SER A 41 5.30 18.23 3.60
C SER A 41 5.11 16.85 4.25
N ILE A 42 4.65 15.85 3.48
CA ILE A 42 4.51 14.46 3.95
C ILE A 42 5.87 13.83 4.25
N ALA A 43 6.87 14.06 3.40
CA ALA A 43 8.20 13.47 3.55
C ALA A 43 8.99 14.10 4.72
N ILE A 44 8.94 15.41 4.86
CA ILE A 44 9.80 16.18 5.77
C ILE A 44 9.08 16.50 7.09
N GLY A 45 7.78 16.75 7.05
CA GLY A 45 6.99 17.19 8.20
C GLY A 45 7.12 16.26 9.42
N PRO A 46 6.91 14.95 9.30
CA PRO A 46 7.06 14.01 10.42
C PRO A 46 8.49 13.96 10.98
N LEU A 47 9.51 14.18 10.13
CA LEU A 47 10.91 14.09 10.52
C LEU A 47 11.40 15.34 11.27
N LEU A 48 11.07 16.53 10.75
CA LEU A 48 11.56 17.78 11.30
C LEU A 48 10.67 18.35 12.40
N MET A 49 9.36 18.18 12.27
CA MET A 49 8.38 18.78 13.18
C MET A 49 7.25 17.79 13.55
N PRO A 50 7.56 16.64 14.20
CA PRO A 50 6.60 15.56 14.43
C PRO A 50 5.35 16.03 15.19
N ARG A 51 5.50 16.89 16.24
CA ARG A 51 4.37 17.38 17.02
C ARG A 51 3.43 18.27 16.21
N MET A 52 4.00 19.17 15.41
CA MET A 52 3.23 20.05 14.55
C MET A 52 2.54 19.26 13.44
N TRP A 53 3.25 18.32 12.84
CA TRP A 53 2.71 17.46 11.79
C TRP A 53 1.49 16.67 12.29
N HIS A 54 1.60 15.97 13.42
CA HIS A 54 0.50 15.20 13.99
C HIS A 54 -0.75 16.03 14.29
N HIS A 55 -0.58 17.30 14.62
CA HIS A 55 -1.71 18.17 14.97
C HIS A 55 -2.31 18.90 13.77
N TYR A 56 -1.49 19.28 12.79
CA TYR A 56 -1.89 20.16 11.70
C TYR A 56 -1.78 19.56 10.29
N PHE A 57 -1.56 18.26 10.14
CA PHE A 57 -1.40 17.65 8.80
C PHE A 57 -2.60 17.95 7.88
N GLY A 58 -3.84 17.91 8.40
CA GLY A 58 -5.03 18.23 7.63
C GLY A 58 -5.07 19.70 7.20
N THR A 59 -4.67 20.65 8.07
CA THR A 59 -4.60 22.07 7.74
C THR A 59 -3.53 22.36 6.71
N ILE A 60 -2.37 21.70 6.81
CA ILE A 60 -1.28 21.82 5.83
C ILE A 60 -1.73 21.33 4.46
N THR A 61 -2.39 20.17 4.41
CA THR A 61 -2.93 19.61 3.17
C THR A 61 -4.01 20.53 2.59
N ALA A 62 -4.94 21.02 3.41
CA ALA A 62 -5.98 21.96 2.98
C ALA A 62 -5.39 23.28 2.43
N PHE A 63 -4.33 23.79 3.05
CA PHE A 63 -3.64 24.99 2.56
C PHE A 63 -3.08 24.80 1.14
N TRP A 64 -2.36 23.70 0.89
CA TRP A 64 -1.82 23.43 -0.44
C TRP A 64 -2.91 23.13 -1.48
N THR A 65 -3.99 22.45 -1.08
CA THR A 65 -5.15 22.22 -1.93
C THR A 65 -5.84 23.54 -2.33
N LEU A 66 -6.03 24.43 -1.37
CA LEU A 66 -6.62 25.75 -1.63
C LEU A 66 -5.70 26.63 -2.49
N LEU A 67 -4.38 26.52 -2.31
CA LEU A 67 -3.41 27.25 -3.13
C LEU A 67 -3.45 26.82 -4.61
N PHE A 68 -3.88 25.59 -4.89
CA PHE A 68 -4.19 25.13 -6.24
C PHE A 68 -5.59 25.55 -6.69
N LEU A 69 -6.61 25.28 -5.86
CA LEU A 69 -8.02 25.39 -6.26
C LEU A 69 -8.48 26.84 -6.41
N VAL A 70 -8.02 27.76 -5.54
CA VAL A 70 -8.45 29.16 -5.58
C VAL A 70 -8.00 29.86 -6.87
N PRO A 71 -6.74 29.78 -7.31
CA PRO A 71 -6.33 30.30 -8.61
C PRO A 71 -7.04 29.61 -9.79
N LEU A 72 -7.26 28.29 -9.70
CA LEU A 72 -7.98 27.55 -10.73
C LEU A 72 -9.38 28.15 -10.96
N VAL A 73 -10.14 28.30 -9.88
CA VAL A 73 -11.50 28.91 -9.93
C VAL A 73 -11.44 30.36 -10.41
N ALA A 74 -10.44 31.13 -10.01
CA ALA A 74 -10.30 32.53 -10.39
C ALA A 74 -10.00 32.71 -11.89
N ILE A 75 -9.24 31.80 -12.49
CA ILE A 75 -8.80 31.88 -13.90
C ILE A 75 -9.79 31.17 -14.83
N TYR A 76 -10.23 29.96 -14.48
CA TYR A 76 -11.05 29.10 -15.34
C TYR A 76 -12.52 29.08 -14.96
N GLY A 77 -12.89 29.73 -13.86
CA GLY A 77 -14.27 29.85 -13.40
C GLY A 77 -14.69 28.78 -12.38
N PHE A 78 -15.81 29.04 -11.70
CA PHE A 78 -16.32 28.18 -10.63
C PHE A 78 -16.67 26.75 -11.12
N ASN A 79 -17.26 26.64 -12.32
CA ASN A 79 -17.62 25.34 -12.89
C ASN A 79 -16.40 24.44 -13.11
N ALA A 80 -15.29 25.00 -13.62
CA ALA A 80 -14.04 24.26 -13.80
C ALA A 80 -13.48 23.73 -12.48
N GLY A 81 -13.57 24.53 -11.41
CA GLY A 81 -13.17 24.10 -10.07
C GLY A 81 -14.04 22.94 -9.54
N VAL A 82 -15.36 23.05 -9.70
CA VAL A 82 -16.30 21.99 -9.28
C VAL A 82 -16.09 20.72 -10.08
N GLU A 83 -15.94 20.79 -11.40
CA GLU A 83 -15.66 19.64 -12.26
C GLU A 83 -14.36 18.95 -11.88
N THR A 84 -13.29 19.70 -11.64
CA THR A 84 -11.99 19.16 -11.21
C THR A 84 -12.13 18.39 -9.89
N VAL A 85 -12.82 18.95 -8.90
CA VAL A 85 -13.02 18.30 -7.60
C VAL A 85 -13.91 17.07 -7.74
N VAL A 86 -15.02 17.16 -8.49
CA VAL A 86 -15.93 16.02 -8.69
C VAL A 86 -15.24 14.89 -9.43
N HIS A 87 -14.50 15.21 -10.51
CA HIS A 87 -13.72 14.23 -11.25
C HIS A 87 -12.70 13.51 -10.34
N ALA A 88 -11.89 14.25 -9.58
CA ALA A 88 -10.92 13.67 -8.66
C ALA A 88 -11.58 12.79 -7.58
N LEU A 89 -12.75 13.19 -7.06
CA LEU A 89 -13.48 12.41 -6.05
C LEU A 89 -14.10 11.15 -6.63
N VAL A 90 -14.79 11.25 -7.78
CA VAL A 90 -15.61 10.17 -8.31
C VAL A 90 -14.77 9.17 -9.11
N GLU A 91 -13.81 9.64 -9.90
CA GLU A 91 -13.04 8.78 -10.80
C GLU A 91 -11.71 8.29 -10.23
N GLU A 92 -11.18 8.96 -9.19
CA GLU A 92 -9.91 8.57 -8.60
C GLU A 92 -10.07 8.15 -7.13
N TYR A 93 -10.61 9.03 -6.28
CA TYR A 93 -10.62 8.83 -4.83
C TYR A 93 -11.57 7.71 -4.40
N ILE A 94 -12.82 7.70 -4.86
CA ILE A 94 -13.82 6.69 -4.47
C ILE A 94 -13.39 5.29 -4.93
N PRO A 95 -13.01 5.03 -6.20
CA PRO A 95 -12.52 3.72 -6.63
C PRO A 95 -11.31 3.26 -5.83
N PHE A 96 -10.38 4.18 -5.54
CA PHE A 96 -9.20 3.88 -4.75
C PHE A 96 -9.55 3.47 -3.31
N ILE A 97 -10.43 4.21 -2.63
CA ILE A 97 -10.87 3.87 -1.27
C ILE A 97 -11.63 2.54 -1.24
N LEU A 98 -12.48 2.27 -2.23
CA LEU A 98 -13.21 1.00 -2.35
C LEU A 98 -12.25 -0.18 -2.52
N LEU A 99 -11.21 -0.03 -3.36
CA LEU A 99 -10.17 -1.05 -3.50
C LEU A 99 -9.45 -1.30 -2.17
N LEU A 100 -8.99 -0.24 -1.51
CA LEU A 100 -8.31 -0.37 -0.23
C LEU A 100 -9.21 -1.03 0.83
N LEU A 101 -10.47 -0.65 0.89
CA LEU A 101 -11.45 -1.24 1.81
C LEU A 101 -11.66 -2.73 1.53
N ALA A 102 -11.80 -3.11 0.26
CA ALA A 102 -11.92 -4.50 -0.14
C ALA A 102 -10.69 -5.32 0.25
N LEU A 103 -9.50 -4.88 -0.17
CA LEU A 103 -8.23 -5.55 0.14
C LEU A 103 -7.99 -5.63 1.65
N TYR A 104 -8.24 -4.56 2.39
CA TYR A 104 -8.08 -4.53 3.85
C TYR A 104 -9.03 -5.49 4.56
N THR A 105 -10.30 -5.51 4.14
CA THR A 105 -11.33 -6.38 4.74
C THR A 105 -11.02 -7.86 4.48
N ILE A 106 -10.67 -8.20 3.25
CA ILE A 106 -10.34 -9.58 2.85
C ILE A 106 -9.05 -10.05 3.55
N SER A 107 -8.01 -9.22 3.53
CA SER A 107 -6.72 -9.54 4.15
C SER A 107 -6.82 -9.63 5.67
N GLY A 108 -7.61 -8.75 6.29
CA GLY A 108 -7.86 -8.76 7.73
C GLY A 108 -8.61 -10.00 8.22
N GLY A 109 -9.32 -10.69 7.33
CA GLY A 109 -9.97 -11.97 7.62
C GLY A 109 -9.03 -13.19 7.58
N ILE A 110 -7.77 -13.02 7.20
CA ILE A 110 -6.75 -14.08 7.18
C ILE A 110 -5.85 -13.93 8.40
N LEU A 111 -5.73 -14.98 9.20
CA LEU A 111 -4.86 -15.03 10.36
C LEU A 111 -3.88 -16.20 10.24
N VAL A 112 -2.60 -15.90 10.33
CA VAL A 112 -1.54 -16.89 10.49
C VAL A 112 -1.20 -16.98 11.96
N TRP A 113 -1.47 -18.15 12.54
CA TRP A 113 -1.21 -18.46 13.95
C TRP A 113 -0.22 -19.60 14.07
N GLY A 114 0.72 -19.50 15.00
CA GLY A 114 1.69 -20.54 15.29
C GLY A 114 2.86 -19.98 16.09
N ASN A 115 3.63 -20.88 16.71
CA ASN A 115 4.90 -20.53 17.33
C ASN A 115 6.02 -21.07 16.45
N LEU A 116 6.78 -20.15 15.86
CA LEU A 116 7.91 -20.45 14.99
C LEU A 116 9.17 -19.88 15.63
N HIS A 117 10.27 -20.62 15.54
CA HIS A 117 11.57 -20.12 15.96
C HIS A 117 12.29 -19.48 14.77
N GLY A 118 12.65 -18.20 14.92
CA GLY A 118 13.29 -17.42 13.87
C GLY A 118 14.66 -18.00 13.52
N SER A 119 14.80 -18.42 12.29
CA SER A 119 16.07 -18.83 11.70
C SER A 119 16.29 -18.10 10.38
N PRO A 120 17.53 -17.96 9.89
CA PRO A 120 17.81 -17.26 8.63
C PRO A 120 17.01 -17.82 7.45
N ARG A 121 16.82 -19.14 7.41
CA ARG A 121 16.01 -19.80 6.37
C ARG A 121 14.52 -19.46 6.51
N LEU A 122 13.97 -19.58 7.72
CA LEU A 122 12.56 -19.29 7.98
C LEU A 122 12.23 -17.81 7.69
N ASN A 123 13.05 -16.90 8.21
CA ASN A 123 12.86 -15.47 7.99
C ASN A 123 12.91 -15.13 6.49
N THR A 124 13.91 -15.63 5.76
CA THR A 124 14.00 -15.43 4.30
C THR A 124 12.78 -15.99 3.58
N THR A 125 12.28 -17.17 3.98
CA THR A 125 11.08 -17.77 3.39
C THR A 125 9.84 -16.91 3.64
N ILE A 126 9.66 -16.40 4.86
CA ILE A 126 8.53 -15.51 5.19
C ILE A 126 8.61 -14.23 4.37
N LEU A 127 9.78 -13.62 4.24
CA LEU A 127 9.99 -12.42 3.42
C LEU A 127 9.69 -12.70 1.93
N ALA A 128 10.16 -13.83 1.38
CA ALA A 128 9.90 -14.21 0.00
C ALA A 128 8.41 -14.43 -0.26
N ILE A 129 7.72 -15.18 0.61
CA ILE A 129 6.27 -15.39 0.51
C ILE A 129 5.54 -14.07 0.63
N GLY A 130 5.92 -13.21 1.58
CA GLY A 130 5.32 -11.90 1.77
C GLY A 130 5.48 -10.99 0.57
N THR A 131 6.65 -11.01 -0.09
CA THR A 131 6.91 -10.26 -1.32
C THR A 131 5.95 -10.68 -2.44
N VAL A 132 5.73 -11.98 -2.61
CA VAL A 132 4.77 -12.49 -3.61
C VAL A 132 3.34 -12.13 -3.23
N LEU A 133 2.94 -12.33 -1.98
CA LEU A 133 1.58 -12.02 -1.52
C LEU A 133 1.24 -10.54 -1.66
N ALA A 134 2.21 -9.64 -1.45
CA ALA A 134 2.01 -8.20 -1.58
C ALA A 134 1.56 -7.79 -2.99
N SER A 135 1.95 -8.54 -4.03
CA SER A 135 1.49 -8.30 -5.40
C SER A 135 0.00 -8.58 -5.60
N PHE A 136 -0.61 -9.44 -4.77
CA PHE A 136 -2.01 -9.87 -4.94
C PHE A 136 -2.97 -9.20 -3.94
N MET A 137 -2.53 -9.00 -2.70
CA MET A 137 -3.38 -8.50 -1.62
C MET A 137 -2.97 -7.10 -1.13
N GLY A 138 -2.08 -6.45 -1.88
CA GLY A 138 -1.49 -5.17 -1.53
C GLY A 138 -0.42 -5.27 -0.43
N THR A 139 0.47 -4.29 -0.41
CA THR A 139 1.54 -4.23 0.59
C THR A 139 1.01 -4.18 2.02
N THR A 140 -0.06 -3.42 2.26
CA THR A 140 -0.70 -3.32 3.59
C THR A 140 -1.27 -4.65 4.04
N GLY A 141 -1.98 -5.38 3.15
CA GLY A 141 -2.57 -6.69 3.47
C GLY A 141 -1.51 -7.73 3.80
N ALA A 142 -0.48 -7.85 2.97
CA ALA A 142 0.63 -8.77 3.18
C ALA A 142 1.42 -8.42 4.45
N ALA A 143 1.65 -7.12 4.70
CA ALA A 143 2.33 -6.67 5.90
C ALA A 143 1.53 -7.00 7.18
N MET A 144 0.23 -6.74 7.21
CA MET A 144 -0.62 -7.07 8.36
C MET A 144 -0.66 -8.56 8.66
N LEU A 145 -0.66 -9.37 7.60
CA LEU A 145 -0.70 -10.83 7.72
C LEU A 145 0.60 -11.40 8.33
N LEU A 146 1.76 -10.89 7.89
CA LEU A 146 3.04 -11.55 8.15
C LEU A 146 3.91 -10.87 9.21
N ILE A 147 3.70 -9.58 9.52
CA ILE A 147 4.55 -8.87 10.49
C ILE A 147 4.49 -9.49 11.89
N ARG A 148 3.28 -9.86 12.34
CA ARG A 148 3.10 -10.43 13.68
C ARG A 148 3.76 -11.81 13.82
N PRO A 149 3.52 -12.79 12.92
CA PRO A 149 4.25 -14.06 12.94
C PRO A 149 5.77 -13.88 12.86
N LEU A 150 6.25 -12.96 12.02
CA LEU A 150 7.68 -12.68 11.87
C LEU A 150 8.29 -12.11 13.14
N LEU A 151 7.65 -11.14 13.78
CA LEU A 151 8.12 -10.56 15.04
C LEU A 151 8.10 -11.58 16.17
N LYS A 152 7.03 -12.40 16.25
CA LYS A 152 6.92 -13.45 17.26
C LYS A 152 7.98 -14.53 17.07
N ALA A 153 8.26 -14.94 15.83
CA ALA A 153 9.32 -15.90 15.54
C ALA A 153 10.72 -15.44 15.97
N ASN A 154 10.92 -14.13 16.08
CA ASN A 154 12.21 -13.52 16.44
C ASN A 154 12.18 -12.78 17.78
N ASP A 155 11.22 -13.04 18.66
CA ASP A 155 11.06 -12.30 19.92
C ASP A 155 12.16 -12.58 20.93
N ASN A 156 12.72 -13.78 20.91
CA ASN A 156 13.86 -14.22 21.72
C ASN A 156 15.23 -13.81 21.18
N ARG A 157 15.30 -13.18 19.98
CA ARG A 157 16.56 -12.74 19.36
C ARG A 157 16.95 -11.34 19.80
N LYS A 158 18.22 -11.15 20.11
CA LYS A 158 18.81 -9.85 20.46
C LYS A 158 18.96 -8.95 19.24
N HIS A 159 19.37 -9.52 18.09
CA HIS A 159 19.61 -8.82 16.85
C HIS A 159 18.48 -9.07 15.85
N ARG A 160 17.39 -8.27 15.89
CA ARG A 160 16.21 -8.43 15.04
C ARG A 160 15.83 -7.20 14.20
N VAL A 161 16.54 -6.08 14.36
CA VAL A 161 16.19 -4.83 13.64
C VAL A 161 16.25 -5.01 12.13
N HIS A 162 17.28 -5.70 11.62
CA HIS A 162 17.44 -5.97 10.18
C HIS A 162 16.29 -6.79 9.61
N VAL A 163 15.68 -7.68 10.40
CA VAL A 163 14.51 -8.48 9.96
C VAL A 163 13.33 -7.57 9.61
N VAL A 164 13.08 -6.55 10.45
CA VAL A 164 12.01 -5.57 10.21
C VAL A 164 12.34 -4.65 9.05
N VAL A 165 13.60 -4.19 8.94
CA VAL A 165 14.05 -3.31 7.85
C VAL A 165 13.87 -3.99 6.49
N PHE A 166 14.31 -5.24 6.35
CA PHE A 166 14.14 -6.00 5.11
C PHE A 166 12.68 -6.38 4.84
N PHE A 167 11.87 -6.58 5.87
CA PHE A 167 10.43 -6.75 5.72
C PHE A 167 9.78 -5.51 5.08
N ILE A 168 10.17 -4.32 5.54
CA ILE A 168 9.69 -3.06 4.95
C ILE A 168 10.12 -2.96 3.48
N PHE A 169 11.38 -3.23 3.16
CA PHE A 169 11.86 -3.16 1.78
C PHE A 169 11.19 -4.17 0.85
N LEU A 170 11.05 -5.42 1.28
CA LEU A 170 10.55 -6.50 0.45
C LEU A 170 9.02 -6.54 0.42
N VAL A 171 8.39 -6.69 1.58
CA VAL A 171 6.95 -6.94 1.67
C VAL A 171 6.14 -5.66 1.57
N ALA A 172 6.55 -4.60 2.30
CA ALA A 172 5.80 -3.36 2.34
C ALA A 172 6.11 -2.40 1.18
N ASN A 173 7.09 -2.71 0.32
CA ASN A 173 7.44 -1.88 -0.84
C ASN A 173 7.59 -2.72 -2.12
N ILE A 174 8.71 -3.40 -2.34
CA ILE A 174 9.04 -4.05 -3.63
C ILE A 174 7.96 -5.04 -4.05
N GLY A 175 7.42 -5.83 -3.12
CA GLY A 175 6.38 -6.80 -3.42
C GLY A 175 5.11 -6.19 -4.01
N GLY A 176 4.78 -4.95 -3.66
CA GLY A 176 3.64 -4.23 -4.25
C GLY A 176 3.86 -3.78 -5.68
N GLY A 177 5.11 -3.65 -6.13
CA GLY A 177 5.44 -3.04 -7.42
C GLY A 177 5.13 -3.89 -8.65
N LEU A 178 4.60 -5.11 -8.52
CA LEU A 178 4.37 -6.00 -9.65
C LEU A 178 3.00 -5.81 -10.32
N THR A 179 1.96 -5.56 -9.55
CA THR A 179 0.58 -5.45 -10.07
C THR A 179 -0.11 -4.17 -9.61
N PRO A 180 -1.13 -3.69 -10.33
CA PRO A 180 -1.95 -2.58 -9.89
C PRO A 180 -2.63 -2.77 -8.52
N LEU A 181 -2.85 -4.02 -8.09
CA LEU A 181 -3.42 -4.32 -6.77
C LEU A 181 -2.39 -4.21 -5.64
N GLY A 182 -1.10 -4.29 -5.99
CA GLY A 182 0.00 -4.30 -5.04
C GLY A 182 0.28 -2.93 -4.44
N ASP A 183 0.20 -1.88 -5.23
CA ASP A 183 0.60 -0.54 -4.83
C ASP A 183 -0.34 0.56 -5.39
N PRO A 184 -0.77 1.51 -4.54
CA PRO A 184 -1.69 2.59 -4.91
C PRO A 184 -1.34 3.36 -6.18
N PRO A 185 -0.10 3.82 -6.42
CA PRO A 185 0.26 4.50 -7.66
C PRO A 185 0.04 3.68 -8.93
N LEU A 186 0.27 2.37 -8.87
CA LEU A 186 0.03 1.48 -10.00
C LEU A 186 -1.46 1.32 -10.29
N PHE A 187 -2.29 1.29 -9.23
CA PHE A 187 -3.74 1.26 -9.36
C PHE A 187 -4.28 2.54 -9.99
N LEU A 188 -3.77 3.71 -9.61
CA LEU A 188 -4.13 4.96 -10.25
C LEU A 188 -3.73 4.98 -11.73
N GLY A 189 -2.56 4.42 -12.09
CA GLY A 189 -2.17 4.21 -13.48
C GLY A 189 -3.16 3.33 -14.25
N PHE A 190 -3.62 2.25 -13.63
CA PHE A 190 -4.65 1.37 -14.20
C PHE A 190 -5.98 2.12 -14.43
N LEU A 191 -6.45 2.93 -13.47
CA LEU A 191 -7.64 3.78 -13.65
C LEU A 191 -7.49 4.80 -14.78
N LYS A 192 -6.27 5.26 -15.07
CA LYS A 192 -5.94 6.15 -16.20
C LYS A 192 -5.73 5.40 -17.52
N GLY A 193 -6.06 4.11 -17.58
CA GLY A 193 -6.07 3.31 -18.82
C GLY A 193 -4.77 2.54 -19.10
N VAL A 194 -3.84 2.45 -18.15
CA VAL A 194 -2.69 1.55 -18.28
C VAL A 194 -3.18 0.11 -18.13
N ASP A 195 -2.87 -0.74 -19.10
CA ASP A 195 -3.27 -2.15 -19.04
C ASP A 195 -2.67 -2.88 -17.86
N PHE A 196 -3.47 -3.74 -17.21
CA PHE A 196 -3.06 -4.50 -16.04
C PHE A 196 -1.84 -5.38 -16.31
N MET A 197 -1.87 -6.09 -17.44
CA MET A 197 -0.78 -7.00 -17.82
C MET A 197 0.46 -6.26 -18.30
N TRP A 198 0.32 -5.04 -18.82
CA TRP A 198 1.46 -4.18 -19.12
C TRP A 198 2.33 -3.94 -17.89
N THR A 199 1.71 -3.60 -16.76
CA THR A 199 2.42 -3.40 -15.49
C THR A 199 3.16 -4.67 -15.09
N VAL A 200 2.48 -5.82 -15.11
CA VAL A 200 3.10 -7.11 -14.75
C VAL A 200 4.31 -7.41 -15.65
N GLN A 201 4.17 -7.27 -16.96
CA GLN A 201 5.23 -7.61 -17.91
C GLN A 201 6.47 -6.71 -17.77
N HIS A 202 6.27 -5.41 -17.54
CA HIS A 202 7.37 -4.45 -17.47
C HIS A 202 8.00 -4.37 -16.07
N MET A 203 7.22 -4.62 -15.02
CA MET A 203 7.72 -4.56 -13.65
C MET A 203 8.27 -5.90 -13.13
N LEU A 204 7.94 -7.03 -13.79
CA LEU A 204 8.44 -8.34 -13.37
C LEU A 204 9.97 -8.42 -13.30
N PRO A 205 10.75 -7.99 -14.34
CA PRO A 205 12.22 -8.07 -14.28
C PRO A 205 12.81 -7.23 -13.14
N PRO A 206 12.50 -5.92 -12.99
CA PRO A 206 13.08 -5.12 -11.91
C PRO A 206 12.63 -5.58 -10.52
N VAL A 207 11.37 -5.98 -10.32
CA VAL A 207 10.87 -6.50 -9.04
C VAL A 207 11.55 -7.82 -8.68
N PHE A 208 11.68 -8.74 -9.66
CA PHE A 208 12.34 -10.03 -9.44
C PHE A 208 13.82 -9.84 -9.09
N ILE A 209 14.56 -9.06 -9.88
CA ILE A 209 16.00 -8.83 -9.65
C ILE A 209 16.22 -8.17 -8.29
N SER A 210 15.47 -7.11 -7.97
CA SER A 210 15.58 -6.41 -6.69
C SER A 210 15.24 -7.34 -5.50
N SER A 211 14.20 -8.16 -5.65
CA SER A 211 13.80 -9.13 -4.62
C SER A 211 14.89 -10.18 -4.38
N VAL A 212 15.47 -10.73 -5.45
CA VAL A 212 16.55 -11.73 -5.34
C VAL A 212 17.79 -11.12 -4.67
N ILE A 213 18.19 -9.92 -5.06
CA ILE A 213 19.33 -9.22 -4.46
C ILE A 213 19.07 -9.01 -2.96
N LEU A 214 17.93 -8.45 -2.59
CA LEU A 214 17.64 -8.16 -1.18
C LEU A 214 17.42 -9.42 -0.35
N LEU A 215 16.74 -10.45 -0.86
CA LEU A 215 16.59 -11.73 -0.14
C LEU A 215 17.94 -12.40 0.08
N THR A 216 18.84 -12.34 -0.90
CA THR A 216 20.19 -12.87 -0.78
C THR A 216 20.99 -12.10 0.25
N ALA A 217 20.99 -10.76 0.16
CA ALA A 217 21.66 -9.90 1.15
C ALA A 217 21.11 -10.13 2.56
N PHE A 218 19.79 -10.22 2.69
CA PHE A 218 19.13 -10.52 3.96
C PHE A 218 19.57 -11.86 4.54
N TYR A 219 19.58 -12.92 3.73
CA TYR A 219 19.95 -14.26 4.19
C TYR A 219 21.35 -14.29 4.79
N PHE A 220 22.34 -13.68 4.11
CA PHE A 220 23.70 -13.62 4.62
C PHE A 220 23.83 -12.74 5.86
N LEU A 221 23.13 -11.60 5.88
CA LEU A 221 23.11 -10.70 7.01
C LEU A 221 22.46 -11.35 8.24
N ASP A 222 21.29 -11.98 8.06
CA ASP A 222 20.58 -12.65 9.15
C ASP A 222 21.37 -13.85 9.67
N ARG A 223 22.05 -14.60 8.78
CA ARG A 223 22.95 -15.69 9.16
C ARG A 223 24.13 -15.18 10.00
N TYR A 224 24.71 -14.03 9.64
CA TYR A 224 25.79 -13.41 10.38
C TYR A 224 25.34 -12.98 11.79
N PHE A 225 24.20 -12.33 11.91
CA PHE A 225 23.66 -11.95 13.21
C PHE A 225 23.19 -13.15 14.02
N PHE A 226 22.61 -14.16 13.37
CA PHE A 226 22.20 -15.40 14.03
C PHE A 226 23.41 -16.15 14.65
N SER A 227 24.57 -16.16 13.98
CA SER A 227 25.77 -16.77 14.53
C SER A 227 26.41 -15.99 15.69
N LYS A 228 25.95 -14.76 15.95
CA LYS A 228 26.37 -13.92 17.08
C LYS A 228 25.39 -13.96 18.27
N GLU A 229 24.26 -14.63 18.12
CA GLU A 229 23.38 -14.89 19.25
C GLU A 229 24.09 -15.85 20.22
N ASP A 230 24.02 -15.55 21.52
CA ASP A 230 24.59 -16.40 22.56
C ASP A 230 23.98 -17.81 22.47
N GLU A 231 24.77 -18.86 22.74
CA GLU A 231 24.32 -20.25 22.66
C GLU A 231 23.10 -20.58 23.53
N ILE A 232 22.79 -19.74 24.49
CA ILE A 232 21.60 -19.81 25.34
C ILE A 232 20.63 -18.73 24.90
N LEU A 233 19.97 -18.95 23.77
CA LEU A 233 18.71 -18.21 23.53
C LEU A 233 17.77 -18.48 24.72
N PRO A 234 17.14 -17.45 25.31
CA PRO A 234 16.17 -17.66 26.35
C PRO A 234 15.18 -18.72 25.88
N VAL A 235 15.04 -19.79 26.65
CA VAL A 235 14.11 -20.88 26.30
C VAL A 235 12.75 -20.24 26.11
N ASP A 236 12.23 -20.28 24.90
CA ASP A 236 10.84 -19.86 24.65
C ASP A 236 9.95 -20.80 25.49
N PRO A 237 9.23 -20.28 26.51
CA PRO A 237 8.39 -21.11 27.36
C PRO A 237 7.17 -21.65 26.63
N THR A 238 6.93 -21.21 25.39
CA THR A 238 5.80 -21.65 24.57
C THR A 238 6.21 -22.82 23.68
N ALA A 239 5.49 -23.94 23.81
CA ALA A 239 5.72 -25.13 22.98
C ALA A 239 5.53 -24.78 21.47
N ASP A 240 6.37 -25.37 20.63
CA ASP A 240 6.22 -25.29 19.18
C ASP A 240 4.82 -25.68 18.75
N SER A 241 4.10 -24.75 18.13
CA SER A 241 2.82 -25.01 17.54
C SER A 241 2.91 -24.93 16.01
N LYS A 242 2.31 -25.92 15.34
CA LYS A 242 2.25 -25.91 13.87
C LYS A 242 1.54 -24.67 13.38
N LEU A 243 2.02 -24.10 12.28
CA LEU A 243 1.35 -23.01 11.59
C LEU A 243 -0.08 -23.42 11.23
N GLN A 244 -1.03 -22.62 11.67
CA GLN A 244 -2.44 -22.73 11.31
C GLN A 244 -2.86 -21.45 10.61
N ILE A 245 -3.55 -21.62 9.49
CA ILE A 245 -4.10 -20.48 8.73
C ILE A 245 -5.61 -20.52 8.91
N PHE A 246 -6.14 -19.48 9.54
CA PHE A 246 -7.57 -19.24 9.67
C PHE A 246 -8.03 -18.30 8.56
N GLY A 247 -9.31 -18.39 8.16
CA GLY A 247 -9.86 -17.55 7.10
C GLY A 247 -9.42 -17.95 5.68
N LYS A 248 -9.15 -19.23 5.43
CA LYS A 248 -8.68 -19.73 4.11
C LYS A 248 -9.59 -19.34 2.95
N TRP A 249 -10.89 -19.18 3.18
CA TRP A 249 -11.84 -18.74 2.16
C TRP A 249 -11.58 -17.34 1.64
N ASN A 250 -10.93 -16.48 2.44
CA ASN A 250 -10.59 -15.14 2.00
C ASN A 250 -9.50 -15.13 0.92
N PHE A 251 -8.69 -16.19 0.80
CA PHE A 251 -7.76 -16.32 -0.34
C PHE A 251 -8.50 -16.48 -1.68
N LEU A 252 -9.68 -17.10 -1.69
CA LEU A 252 -10.49 -17.18 -2.90
C LEU A 252 -11.05 -15.81 -3.30
N LEU A 253 -11.39 -14.98 -2.32
CA LEU A 253 -11.87 -13.62 -2.57
C LEU A 253 -10.77 -12.66 -3.06
N LEU A 254 -9.49 -13.00 -2.85
CA LEU A 254 -8.37 -12.24 -3.40
C LEU A 254 -8.10 -12.57 -4.87
N GLY A 255 -8.53 -13.74 -5.33
CA GLY A 255 -8.30 -14.20 -6.71
C GLY A 255 -9.48 -13.97 -7.65
N GLY A 256 -10.63 -13.50 -7.16
CA GLY A 256 -11.85 -13.22 -7.92
C GLY A 256 -12.16 -11.76 -8.00
#